data_8bfd6a4dd8f1c567ad41b77aaabf1693
#
_entry.id   8bfd6a4dd8f1c567ad41b77aaabf1693
#
_cell.length_a   1.000
_cell.length_b   1.000
_cell.length_c   1.000
_cell.angle_alpha   90.00
_cell.angle_beta   90.00
_cell.angle_gamma   90.00
#
_symmetry.space_group_name_H-M   'P 1'
#
loop_
_entity.id
_entity.type
_entity.pdbx_description
1 polymer ?
#
loop_
_entity_poly.entity_id
_entity_poly.type
_entity_poly.pdbx_seq_one_letter_code
_entity_poly.pdbx_strand_id
1 'polypeptide(L)'
;MALKQMLAVMCLTVPMLAWAENSIVGQWVMPVPNNAQCSEYYRFDADGQFAVSSDQERVTGRYDVEVTPSLPKMNVVFLSDNNMTDCFGNTVDQTGQKDTHFLKWDTENTLQLCSDVTGQNCPVKLYRQ
;
A
#
# COMPACT_ATOMS: atom_id res chain seq x y z
N MET A 1 15.42 38.43 -56.45
CA MET A 1 14.65 37.23 -55.97
C MET A 1 15.11 36.86 -54.55
N ALA A 2 14.27 37.09 -53.58
CA ALA A 2 14.57 36.73 -52.21
C ALA A 2 14.06 35.31 -51.95
N LEU A 3 14.97 34.38 -51.70
CA LEU A 3 14.63 33.02 -51.31
C LEU A 3 14.32 33.04 -49.82
N LYS A 4 13.04 32.97 -49.44
CA LYS A 4 12.63 32.75 -48.07
C LYS A 4 12.88 31.28 -47.72
N GLN A 5 13.93 31.02 -47.00
CA GLN A 5 14.10 29.72 -46.35
C GLN A 5 13.15 29.66 -45.14
N MET A 6 12.10 28.86 -45.27
CA MET A 6 11.29 28.46 -44.14
C MET A 6 12.06 27.44 -43.31
N LEU A 7 12.59 27.85 -42.17
CA LEU A 7 13.05 26.90 -41.15
C LEU A 7 11.81 26.23 -40.55
N ALA A 8 11.58 24.98 -40.91
CA ALA A 8 10.63 24.13 -40.22
C ALA A 8 11.25 23.75 -38.87
N VAL A 9 10.75 24.36 -37.80
CA VAL A 9 11.07 23.96 -36.45
C VAL A 9 10.33 22.63 -36.18
N MET A 10 11.07 21.53 -36.27
CA MET A 10 10.59 20.21 -35.94
C MET A 10 10.53 20.13 -34.39
N CYS A 11 9.34 20.35 -33.79
CA CYS A 11 9.11 20.03 -32.37
C CYS A 11 9.19 18.53 -32.20
N LEU A 12 10.33 18.05 -31.71
CA LEU A 12 10.47 16.70 -31.21
C LEU A 12 9.69 16.62 -29.88
N THR A 13 8.42 16.16 -29.94
CA THR A 13 7.70 15.75 -28.76
C THR A 13 8.29 14.43 -28.29
N VAL A 14 9.16 14.50 -27.27
CA VAL A 14 9.62 13.30 -26.56
C VAL A 14 8.42 12.76 -25.77
N PRO A 15 7.95 11.52 -26.02
CA PRO A 15 6.91 10.95 -25.18
C PRO A 15 7.48 10.79 -23.78
N MET A 16 6.92 11.51 -22.81
CA MET A 16 7.16 11.25 -21.39
C MET A 16 6.56 9.87 -21.10
N LEU A 17 7.42 8.88 -20.88
CA LEU A 17 7.03 7.62 -20.30
C LEU A 17 6.61 7.93 -18.84
N ALA A 18 5.31 8.11 -18.62
CA ALA A 18 4.75 8.14 -17.28
C ALA A 18 4.89 6.72 -16.71
N TRP A 19 5.82 6.53 -15.78
CA TRP A 19 5.88 5.32 -14.98
C TRP A 19 4.62 5.33 -14.11
N ALA A 20 3.71 4.37 -14.33
CA ALA A 20 2.58 4.17 -13.44
C ALA A 20 3.13 3.73 -12.08
N GLU A 21 2.90 4.53 -11.04
CA GLU A 21 3.19 4.13 -9.67
C GLU A 21 2.32 2.93 -9.30
N ASN A 22 2.89 1.97 -8.58
CA ASN A 22 2.14 0.84 -8.05
C ASN A 22 1.08 1.36 -7.07
N SER A 23 -0.12 0.82 -7.16
CA SER A 23 -1.24 1.17 -6.28
C SER A 23 -1.49 0.08 -5.26
N ILE A 24 -1.69 0.48 -3.99
CA ILE A 24 -2.10 -0.44 -2.94
C ILE A 24 -3.58 -0.82 -3.04
N VAL A 25 -4.38 -0.09 -3.81
CA VAL A 25 -5.82 -0.36 -3.95
C VAL A 25 -6.07 -1.80 -4.40
N GLY A 26 -6.95 -2.49 -3.68
CA GLY A 26 -7.29 -3.89 -3.95
C GLY A 26 -7.30 -4.75 -2.71
N GLN A 27 -7.29 -6.06 -2.93
CA GLN A 27 -7.31 -7.06 -1.88
C GLN A 27 -5.97 -7.77 -1.79
N TRP A 28 -5.54 -8.02 -0.55
CA TRP A 28 -4.24 -8.59 -0.24
C TRP A 28 -4.38 -9.67 0.82
N VAL A 29 -3.46 -10.63 0.82
CA VAL A 29 -3.37 -11.66 1.84
C VAL A 29 -1.98 -11.64 2.49
N MET A 30 -1.95 -11.76 3.79
CA MET A 30 -0.75 -12.00 4.60
C MET A 30 -0.83 -13.38 5.21
N PRO A 31 -0.04 -14.36 4.72
CA PRO A 31 0.14 -15.62 5.42
C PRO A 31 0.77 -15.37 6.79
N VAL A 32 0.17 -15.90 7.84
CA VAL A 32 0.70 -15.71 9.20
C VAL A 32 1.87 -16.67 9.41
N PRO A 33 3.07 -16.18 9.79
CA PRO A 33 4.20 -17.04 10.09
C PRO A 33 3.87 -18.05 11.19
N ASN A 34 4.26 -19.31 10.99
CA ASN A 34 4.04 -20.42 11.93
C ASN A 34 2.56 -20.78 12.18
N ASN A 35 1.63 -20.26 11.38
CA ASN A 35 0.21 -20.63 11.43
C ASN A 35 -0.34 -20.76 10.01
N ALA A 36 -0.05 -21.89 9.36
CA ALA A 36 -0.42 -22.15 7.96
C ALA A 36 -1.94 -22.18 7.73
N GLN A 37 -2.76 -22.29 8.79
CA GLN A 37 -4.22 -22.35 8.69
C GLN A 37 -4.88 -20.99 8.88
N CYS A 38 -4.12 -19.95 9.22
CA CYS A 38 -4.64 -18.60 9.38
C CYS A 38 -3.90 -17.63 8.46
N SER A 39 -4.67 -16.79 7.79
CA SER A 39 -4.15 -15.67 7.00
C SER A 39 -4.91 -14.41 7.36
N GLU A 40 -4.24 -13.28 7.29
CA GLU A 40 -4.90 -11.98 7.38
C GLU A 40 -5.23 -11.48 5.98
N TYR A 41 -6.39 -10.89 5.83
CA TYR A 41 -6.87 -10.34 4.57
C TYR A 41 -7.04 -8.83 4.72
N TYR A 42 -6.45 -8.10 3.78
CA TYR A 42 -6.46 -6.65 3.75
C TYR A 42 -7.21 -6.18 2.51
N ARG A 43 -8.05 -5.17 2.67
CA ARG A 43 -8.70 -4.49 1.54
C ARG A 43 -8.42 -2.99 1.67
N PHE A 44 -7.88 -2.41 0.62
CA PHE A 44 -7.65 -0.98 0.52
C PHE A 44 -8.50 -0.43 -0.62
N ASP A 45 -9.44 0.46 -0.30
CA ASP A 45 -10.35 1.05 -1.27
C ASP A 45 -9.78 2.37 -1.81
N ALA A 46 -10.14 2.72 -3.04
CA ALA A 46 -9.64 3.94 -3.69
C ALA A 46 -10.07 5.22 -2.98
N ASP A 47 -11.14 5.17 -2.18
CA ASP A 47 -11.66 6.31 -1.41
C ASP A 47 -10.96 6.53 -0.05
N GLY A 48 -9.93 5.75 0.26
CA GLY A 48 -9.18 5.85 1.50
C GLY A 48 -9.74 5.03 2.67
N GLN A 49 -10.71 4.16 2.43
CA GLN A 49 -11.16 3.19 3.43
C GLN A 49 -10.32 1.93 3.36
N PHE A 50 -10.13 1.27 4.52
CA PHE A 50 -9.53 -0.06 4.53
C PHE A 50 -10.27 -0.97 5.52
N ALA A 51 -10.10 -2.28 5.31
CA ALA A 51 -10.61 -3.31 6.21
C ALA A 51 -9.58 -4.43 6.34
N VAL A 52 -9.51 -5.00 7.54
CA VAL A 52 -8.67 -6.17 7.84
C VAL A 52 -9.53 -7.25 8.45
N SER A 53 -9.31 -8.47 8.03
CA SER A 53 -9.92 -9.68 8.54
C SER A 53 -8.81 -10.60 9.04
N SER A 54 -8.81 -10.92 10.31
CA SER A 54 -7.81 -11.79 10.96
C SER A 54 -8.54 -12.79 11.86
N ASP A 55 -8.66 -14.03 11.41
CA ASP A 55 -9.50 -15.06 12.03
C ASP A 55 -10.93 -14.53 12.24
N GLN A 56 -11.38 -14.37 13.49
CA GLN A 56 -12.70 -13.81 13.80
C GLN A 56 -12.71 -12.28 13.91
N GLU A 57 -11.55 -11.65 14.01
CA GLU A 57 -11.44 -10.20 14.10
C GLU A 57 -11.79 -9.51 12.79
N ARG A 58 -12.50 -8.39 12.92
CA ARG A 58 -12.82 -7.48 11.80
C ARG A 58 -12.50 -6.06 12.23
N VAL A 59 -11.61 -5.42 11.48
CA VAL A 59 -11.16 -4.05 11.70
C VAL A 59 -11.46 -3.24 10.46
N THR A 60 -11.93 -2.02 10.65
CA THR A 60 -12.06 -1.03 9.58
C THR A 60 -11.38 0.26 9.96
N GLY A 61 -11.02 1.05 8.97
CA GLY A 61 -10.39 2.33 9.21
C GLY A 61 -10.21 3.14 7.93
N ARG A 62 -9.29 4.09 8.01
CA ARG A 62 -8.90 4.94 6.90
C ARG A 62 -7.39 4.92 6.73
N TYR A 63 -6.96 5.11 5.50
CA TYR A 63 -5.55 5.20 5.16
C TYR A 63 -5.32 6.31 4.15
N ASP A 64 -4.10 6.81 4.12
CA ASP A 64 -3.56 7.61 3.03
C ASP A 64 -2.12 7.19 2.73
N VAL A 65 -1.64 7.53 1.54
CA VAL A 65 -0.27 7.27 1.12
C VAL A 65 0.36 8.57 0.68
N GLU A 66 1.47 8.92 1.31
CA GLU A 66 2.27 10.11 1.00
C GLU A 66 3.51 9.75 0.20
N VAL A 67 3.80 10.54 -0.82
CA VAL A 67 5.08 10.47 -1.54
C VAL A 67 6.18 11.03 -0.64
N THR A 68 7.30 10.32 -0.55
CA THR A 68 8.50 10.75 0.17
C THR A 68 9.71 10.71 -0.77
N PRO A 69 10.86 11.28 -0.40
CA PRO A 69 12.10 11.10 -1.17
C PRO A 69 12.62 9.66 -1.23
N SER A 70 12.08 8.76 -0.41
CA SER A 70 12.41 7.34 -0.34
C SER A 70 11.15 6.49 -0.53
N LEU A 71 10.88 5.53 0.36
CA LEU A 71 9.69 4.69 0.28
C LEU A 71 8.41 5.50 0.56
N PRO A 72 7.32 5.27 -0.16
CA PRO A 72 6.02 5.86 0.17
C PRO A 72 5.61 5.55 1.60
N LYS A 73 4.97 6.52 2.26
CA LYS A 73 4.52 6.42 3.65
C LYS A 73 3.02 6.23 3.70
N MET A 74 2.57 5.14 4.28
CA MET A 74 1.16 4.87 4.52
C MET A 74 0.80 5.20 5.97
N ASN A 75 -0.14 6.10 6.16
CA ASN A 75 -0.73 6.42 7.47
C ASN A 75 -2.06 5.70 7.59
N VAL A 76 -2.29 5.07 8.73
CA VAL A 76 -3.48 4.27 9.01
C VAL A 76 -4.09 4.72 10.34
N VAL A 77 -5.42 4.84 10.39
CA VAL A 77 -6.17 4.99 11.62
C VAL A 77 -7.25 3.92 11.69
N PHE A 78 -7.31 3.21 12.82
CA PHE A 78 -8.33 2.21 13.09
C PHE A 78 -9.58 2.90 13.64
N LEU A 79 -10.72 2.75 12.97
CA LEU A 79 -11.98 3.37 13.35
C LEU A 79 -12.94 2.43 14.05
N SER A 80 -12.85 1.12 13.77
CA SER A 80 -13.65 0.09 14.44
C SER A 80 -12.88 -1.22 14.56
N ASP A 81 -13.15 -1.94 15.62
CA ASP A 81 -12.62 -3.27 15.89
C ASP A 81 -13.71 -4.06 16.62
N ASN A 82 -14.01 -5.27 16.18
CA ASN A 82 -15.03 -6.09 16.83
C ASN A 82 -14.52 -6.83 18.08
N ASN A 83 -13.25 -6.67 18.44
CA ASN A 83 -12.58 -7.24 19.61
C ASN A 83 -12.63 -8.77 19.68
N MET A 84 -12.83 -9.43 18.55
CA MET A 84 -12.76 -10.88 18.45
C MET A 84 -11.32 -11.34 18.30
N THR A 85 -11.09 -12.64 18.46
CA THR A 85 -9.74 -13.22 18.37
C THR A 85 -9.15 -13.11 16.97
N ASP A 86 -7.92 -12.63 16.88
CA ASP A 86 -7.14 -12.56 15.63
C ASP A 86 -6.31 -13.83 15.41
N CYS A 87 -5.58 -13.89 14.30
CA CYS A 87 -4.70 -15.01 13.96
C CYS A 87 -3.56 -15.24 14.96
N PHE A 88 -3.24 -14.27 15.80
CA PHE A 88 -2.18 -14.34 16.82
C PHE A 88 -2.76 -14.66 18.21
N GLY A 89 -4.06 -14.88 18.32
CA GLY A 89 -4.74 -15.18 19.59
C GLY A 89 -5.05 -13.95 20.44
N ASN A 90 -4.94 -12.74 19.87
CA ASN A 90 -5.18 -11.48 20.59
C ASN A 90 -6.63 -11.02 20.43
N THR A 91 -7.14 -10.31 21.45
CA THR A 91 -8.49 -9.72 21.47
C THR A 91 -8.44 -8.21 21.82
N VAL A 92 -7.28 -7.58 21.69
CA VAL A 92 -7.08 -6.17 22.06
C VAL A 92 -7.86 -5.26 21.12
N ASP A 93 -8.61 -4.30 21.70
CA ASP A 93 -9.31 -3.28 20.94
C ASP A 93 -8.30 -2.25 20.38
N GLN A 94 -8.21 -2.17 19.07
CA GLN A 94 -7.31 -1.25 18.36
C GLN A 94 -8.00 0.05 17.94
N THR A 95 -9.27 0.24 18.25
CA THR A 95 -10.03 1.44 17.87
C THR A 95 -9.31 2.72 18.31
N GLY A 96 -9.11 3.64 17.38
CA GLY A 96 -8.41 4.91 17.60
C GLY A 96 -6.89 4.84 17.45
N GLN A 97 -6.30 3.66 17.31
CA GLN A 97 -4.86 3.48 17.08
C GLN A 97 -4.49 4.06 15.71
N LYS A 98 -3.30 4.69 15.66
CA LYS A 98 -2.69 5.20 14.44
C LYS A 98 -1.37 4.50 14.21
N ASP A 99 -1.17 4.01 13.00
CA ASP A 99 0.06 3.35 12.59
C ASP A 99 0.62 4.00 11.32
N THR A 100 1.92 3.90 11.17
CA THR A 100 2.64 4.32 9.98
C THR A 100 3.44 3.16 9.43
N HIS A 101 3.32 2.92 8.13
CA HIS A 101 4.08 1.90 7.41
C HIS A 101 4.75 2.52 6.19
N PHE A 102 5.91 2.02 5.82
CA PHE A 102 6.57 2.37 4.57
C PHE A 102 6.39 1.23 3.57
N LEU A 103 6.02 1.57 2.34
CA LEU A 103 5.65 0.60 1.32
C LEU A 103 6.87 0.24 0.48
N LYS A 104 7.31 -1.01 0.58
CA LYS A 104 8.40 -1.54 -0.23
C LYS A 104 7.83 -2.55 -1.23
N TRP A 105 7.76 -2.14 -2.49
CA TRP A 105 7.25 -2.97 -3.57
C TRP A 105 8.31 -3.93 -4.06
N ASP A 106 8.05 -5.25 -4.01
CA ASP A 106 8.88 -6.26 -4.67
C ASP A 106 8.47 -6.43 -6.13
N THR A 107 7.16 -6.52 -6.36
CA THR A 107 6.50 -6.50 -7.67
C THR A 107 5.20 -5.72 -7.55
N GLU A 108 4.44 -5.56 -8.65
CA GLU A 108 3.10 -4.97 -8.56
C GLU A 108 2.11 -5.78 -7.72
N ASN A 109 2.41 -7.07 -7.47
CA ASN A 109 1.56 -8.02 -6.76
C ASN A 109 2.12 -8.47 -5.41
N THR A 110 3.28 -7.99 -5.02
CA THR A 110 3.92 -8.30 -3.72
C THR A 110 4.47 -7.05 -3.08
N LEU A 111 4.06 -6.81 -1.84
CA LEU A 111 4.34 -5.59 -1.10
C LEU A 111 4.82 -5.94 0.30
N GLN A 112 5.88 -5.29 0.76
CA GLN A 112 6.30 -5.34 2.16
C GLN A 112 5.89 -4.05 2.87
N LEU A 113 5.38 -4.19 4.09
CA LEU A 113 5.12 -3.08 4.99
C LEU A 113 6.29 -2.98 5.97
N CYS A 114 7.01 -1.86 5.93
CA CYS A 114 8.24 -1.66 6.69
C CYS A 114 8.00 -0.63 7.79
N SER A 115 8.74 -0.77 8.90
CA SER A 115 8.70 0.17 10.01
C SER A 115 9.64 1.37 9.80
N ASP A 116 10.58 1.27 8.86
CA ASP A 116 11.58 2.30 8.58
C ASP A 116 11.51 2.75 7.12
N VAL A 117 11.89 3.99 6.88
CA VAL A 117 11.83 4.62 5.55
C VAL A 117 12.82 4.01 4.55
N THR A 118 13.86 3.32 5.03
CA THR A 118 14.88 2.67 4.18
C THR A 118 14.50 1.24 3.76
N GLY A 119 13.45 0.68 4.36
CA GLY A 119 12.97 -0.67 4.03
C GLY A 119 13.87 -1.80 4.52
N GLN A 120 14.56 -1.61 5.64
CA GLN A 120 15.43 -2.63 6.24
C GLN A 120 14.68 -3.54 7.22
N ASN A 121 13.62 -3.03 7.86
CA ASN A 121 12.78 -3.78 8.77
C ASN A 121 11.35 -3.85 8.24
N CYS A 122 11.01 -4.98 7.62
CA CYS A 122 9.73 -5.19 6.94
C CYS A 122 9.05 -6.45 7.49
N PRO A 123 8.33 -6.33 8.63
CA PRO A 123 7.76 -7.49 9.31
C PRO A 123 6.53 -8.09 8.60
N VAL A 124 5.93 -7.36 7.67
CA VAL A 124 4.70 -7.79 6.99
C VAL A 124 4.95 -7.89 5.49
N LYS A 125 4.54 -9.01 4.91
CA LYS A 125 4.54 -9.20 3.46
C LYS A 125 3.13 -9.52 2.97
N LEU A 126 2.66 -8.77 1.99
CA LEU A 126 1.34 -8.88 1.41
C LEU A 126 1.44 -9.39 -0.02
N TYR A 127 0.53 -10.26 -0.38
CA TYR A 127 0.36 -10.79 -1.73
C TYR A 127 -1.00 -10.36 -2.27
N ARG A 128 -1.03 -9.80 -3.48
CA ARG A 128 -2.30 -9.39 -4.11
C ARG A 128 -3.16 -10.61 -4.41
N GLN A 129 -4.41 -10.49 -4.10
CA GLN A 129 -5.42 -11.48 -4.47
C GLN A 129 -6.00 -11.20 -5.86
#